data_dace8810d16373ab68e4bff7068b6c58
#
_entry.id   dace8810d16373ab68e4bff7068b6c58
#
_cell.length_a   1.000
_cell.length_b   1.000
_cell.length_c   1.000
_cell.angle_alpha   90.00
_cell.angle_beta   90.00
_cell.angle_gamma   90.00
#
_symmetry.space_group_name_H-M   'P 1'
#
loop_
_entity.id
_entity.type
_entity.pdbx_description
1 polymer ?
#
loop_
_entity_poly.entity_id
_entity_poly.type
_entity_poly.pdbx_seq_one_letter_code
_entity_poly.pdbx_strand_id
1 'polypeptide(L)'
;FGGHKVLPLPHTYGKITAAQVTSYMDTFLSDDNHEHMVMPGMVYISQPTEYGTLYSLEELTALSETCRKYHLPLYADGARLAYALASPENDVTLKDLAKLCDVFYIGGTKCGALFGEAVVIPDPALIPHFFTIIKQHGALFAKGRILGIQFDTLFTDDLYLHIGESALTCAAAIKLALKENGYQFFLETPTNQIFIILEDEVLHRLEEQAEFSFWEKYDDSHTVIRIATSWATTKEHTDALIELLKMNRA
;
A
#
# COMPACT_ATOMS: atom_id res chain seq x y z
N PHE A 1 -20.56 1.85 4.01
CA PHE A 1 -21.31 3.12 4.09
C PHE A 1 -21.85 3.55 2.71
N GLY A 2 -21.01 3.57 1.68
CA GLY A 2 -21.40 4.07 0.36
C GLY A 2 -22.24 3.11 -0.49
N GLY A 3 -22.33 1.83 -0.13
CA GLY A 3 -23.07 0.83 -0.88
C GLY A 3 -22.45 0.50 -2.25
N HIS A 4 -21.21 0.92 -2.50
CA HIS A 4 -20.53 0.69 -3.76
C HIS A 4 -20.04 -0.75 -3.88
N LYS A 5 -20.10 -1.29 -5.09
CA LYS A 5 -19.57 -2.62 -5.40
C LYS A 5 -18.12 -2.49 -5.87
N VAL A 6 -17.27 -3.39 -5.39
CA VAL A 6 -15.92 -3.57 -5.94
C VAL A 6 -16.01 -4.45 -7.17
N LEU A 7 -15.40 -4.03 -8.26
CA LEU A 7 -15.22 -4.75 -9.51
C LEU A 7 -13.75 -5.18 -9.60
N PRO A 8 -13.40 -6.40 -9.15
CA PRO A 8 -12.00 -6.82 -9.12
C PRO A 8 -11.47 -7.07 -10.52
N LEU A 9 -10.28 -6.55 -10.81
CA LEU A 9 -9.50 -6.92 -11.99
C LEU A 9 -8.44 -7.95 -11.63
N PRO A 10 -8.04 -8.84 -12.56
CA PRO A 10 -6.87 -9.68 -12.36
C PRO A 10 -5.66 -8.80 -12.04
N HIS A 11 -4.82 -9.24 -11.12
CA HIS A 11 -3.65 -8.47 -10.71
C HIS A 11 -2.39 -9.33 -10.67
N THR A 12 -1.23 -8.69 -10.78
CA THR A 12 0.07 -9.32 -10.53
C THR A 12 0.68 -8.66 -9.30
N TYR A 13 0.73 -9.39 -8.19
CA TYR A 13 1.22 -8.89 -6.91
C TYR A 13 0.64 -7.51 -6.52
N GLY A 14 -0.70 -7.42 -6.61
CA GLY A 14 -1.44 -6.21 -6.24
C GLY A 14 -1.50 -5.10 -7.30
N LYS A 15 -0.79 -5.24 -8.42
CA LYS A 15 -0.80 -4.25 -9.51
C LYS A 15 -1.77 -4.66 -10.61
N ILE A 16 -2.57 -3.71 -11.07
CA ILE A 16 -3.34 -3.75 -12.31
C ILE A 16 -2.67 -2.88 -13.36
N THR A 17 -2.94 -3.13 -14.62
CA THR A 17 -2.35 -2.39 -15.75
C THR A 17 -3.37 -1.53 -16.48
N ALA A 18 -2.90 -0.49 -17.16
CA ALA A 18 -3.70 0.34 -18.05
C ALA A 18 -4.43 -0.50 -19.11
N ALA A 19 -3.78 -1.53 -19.65
CA ALA A 19 -4.36 -2.45 -20.61
C ALA A 19 -5.55 -3.24 -20.05
N GLN A 20 -5.47 -3.68 -18.79
CA GLN A 20 -6.58 -4.39 -18.13
C GLN A 20 -7.77 -3.46 -17.90
N VAL A 21 -7.54 -2.22 -17.47
CA VAL A 21 -8.60 -1.21 -17.34
C VAL A 21 -9.24 -0.92 -18.70
N THR A 22 -8.43 -0.74 -19.74
CA THR A 22 -8.90 -0.53 -21.12
C THR A 22 -9.78 -1.69 -21.58
N SER A 23 -9.28 -2.93 -21.44
CA SER A 23 -10.02 -4.13 -21.87
C SER A 23 -11.35 -4.29 -21.13
N TYR A 24 -11.36 -4.01 -19.82
CA TYR A 24 -12.57 -4.05 -19.01
C TYR A 24 -13.59 -3.00 -19.48
N MET A 25 -13.15 -1.75 -19.67
CA MET A 25 -14.02 -0.67 -20.10
C MET A 25 -14.54 -0.85 -21.53
N ASP A 26 -13.69 -1.29 -22.45
CA ASP A 26 -14.11 -1.55 -23.83
C ASP A 26 -15.16 -2.68 -23.88
N THR A 27 -14.95 -3.76 -23.09
CA THR A 27 -15.94 -4.84 -22.97
C THR A 27 -17.24 -4.34 -22.37
N PHE A 28 -17.16 -3.59 -21.27
CA PHE A 28 -18.33 -3.02 -20.60
C PHE A 28 -19.15 -2.11 -21.53
N LEU A 29 -18.50 -1.19 -22.24
CA LEU A 29 -19.16 -0.22 -23.12
C LEU A 29 -19.69 -0.84 -24.42
N SER A 30 -19.15 -2.00 -24.84
CA SER A 30 -19.64 -2.72 -26.02
C SER A 30 -20.86 -3.62 -25.74
N ASP A 31 -21.22 -3.82 -24.49
CA ASP A 31 -22.40 -4.59 -24.10
C ASP A 31 -23.65 -3.70 -24.20
N ASP A 32 -24.59 -4.07 -25.06
CA ASP A 32 -25.86 -3.34 -25.24
C ASP A 32 -26.69 -3.26 -23.95
N ASN A 33 -26.41 -4.13 -22.98
CA ASN A 33 -27.08 -4.20 -21.69
C ASN A 33 -26.26 -3.54 -20.54
N HIS A 34 -25.18 -2.83 -20.81
CA HIS A 34 -24.30 -2.25 -19.78
C HIS A 34 -25.04 -1.32 -18.81
N GLU A 35 -26.13 -0.68 -19.23
CA GLU A 35 -26.97 0.16 -18.38
C GLU A 35 -27.68 -0.63 -17.25
N HIS A 36 -27.79 -1.96 -17.37
CA HIS A 36 -28.29 -2.84 -16.33
C HIS A 36 -27.19 -3.38 -15.40
N MET A 37 -25.94 -3.05 -15.67
CA MET A 37 -24.78 -3.50 -14.91
C MET A 37 -24.32 -2.44 -13.91
N VAL A 38 -23.43 -2.85 -12.98
CA VAL A 38 -22.77 -1.90 -12.09
C VAL A 38 -21.82 -1.03 -12.89
N MET A 39 -22.10 0.26 -12.99
CA MET A 39 -21.28 1.24 -13.69
C MET A 39 -19.93 1.41 -12.98
N PRO A 40 -18.79 1.23 -13.67
CA PRO A 40 -17.48 1.59 -13.14
C PRO A 40 -17.43 3.08 -12.80
N GLY A 41 -17.08 3.42 -11.55
CA GLY A 41 -17.11 4.79 -11.06
C GLY A 41 -15.75 5.39 -10.76
N MET A 42 -14.72 4.55 -10.51
CA MET A 42 -13.34 4.96 -10.32
C MET A 42 -12.40 3.76 -10.43
N VAL A 43 -11.13 4.03 -10.68
CA VAL A 43 -10.04 3.06 -10.53
C VAL A 43 -9.36 3.28 -9.19
N TYR A 44 -9.21 2.21 -8.41
CA TYR A 44 -8.55 2.21 -7.11
C TYR A 44 -7.28 1.38 -7.17
N ILE A 45 -6.16 1.96 -6.74
CA ILE A 45 -4.86 1.29 -6.61
C ILE A 45 -4.26 1.58 -5.24
N SER A 46 -3.26 0.79 -4.81
CA SER A 46 -2.47 1.06 -3.60
C SER A 46 -1.01 1.35 -3.97
N GLN A 47 -0.40 2.36 -3.34
CA GLN A 47 1.01 2.72 -3.52
C GLN A 47 1.70 2.89 -2.14
N PRO A 48 2.56 1.94 -1.72
CA PRO A 48 2.82 0.63 -2.34
C PRO A 48 1.61 -0.30 -2.25
N THR A 49 1.61 -1.36 -3.05
CA THR A 49 0.54 -2.37 -2.99
C THR A 49 0.60 -3.14 -1.66
N GLU A 50 -0.44 -3.93 -1.36
CA GLU A 50 -0.45 -4.82 -0.19
C GLU A 50 0.66 -5.90 -0.25
N TYR A 51 1.13 -6.24 -1.44
CA TYR A 51 2.31 -7.09 -1.65
C TYR A 51 3.65 -6.34 -1.54
N GLY A 52 3.63 -5.03 -1.25
CA GLY A 52 4.85 -4.22 -1.15
C GLY A 52 5.51 -3.89 -2.47
N THR A 53 4.85 -4.13 -3.60
CA THR A 53 5.30 -3.70 -4.93
C THR A 53 4.99 -2.23 -5.18
N LEU A 54 5.72 -1.61 -6.11
CA LEU A 54 5.58 -0.20 -6.46
C LEU A 54 5.04 -0.06 -7.89
N TYR A 55 4.13 0.87 -8.10
CA TYR A 55 3.89 1.39 -9.44
C TYR A 55 5.03 2.33 -9.81
N SER A 56 5.62 2.15 -10.99
CA SER A 56 6.57 3.10 -11.54
C SER A 56 5.85 4.35 -12.06
N LEU A 57 6.60 5.42 -12.31
CA LEU A 57 6.07 6.64 -12.90
C LEU A 57 5.44 6.37 -14.28
N GLU A 58 6.03 5.48 -15.07
CA GLU A 58 5.49 5.05 -16.37
C GLU A 58 4.15 4.32 -16.22
N GLU A 59 4.08 3.31 -15.32
CA GLU A 59 2.85 2.55 -15.07
C GLU A 59 1.72 3.45 -14.55
N LEU A 60 2.05 4.36 -13.62
CA LEU A 60 1.08 5.30 -13.06
C LEU A 60 0.60 6.30 -14.09
N THR A 61 1.49 6.77 -14.98
CA THR A 61 1.14 7.66 -16.08
C THR A 61 0.17 6.97 -17.04
N ALA A 62 0.47 5.74 -17.46
CA ALA A 62 -0.39 4.96 -18.34
C ALA A 62 -1.78 4.70 -17.73
N LEU A 63 -1.85 4.39 -16.43
CA LEU A 63 -3.13 4.26 -15.72
C LEU A 63 -3.91 5.58 -15.71
N SER A 64 -3.24 6.69 -15.38
CA SER A 64 -3.85 8.02 -15.35
C SER A 64 -4.44 8.42 -16.71
N GLU A 65 -3.68 8.22 -17.78
CA GLU A 65 -4.15 8.50 -19.15
C GLU A 65 -5.36 7.65 -19.53
N THR A 66 -5.32 6.36 -19.18
CA THR A 66 -6.45 5.45 -19.40
C THR A 66 -7.68 5.87 -18.61
N CYS A 67 -7.51 6.23 -17.34
CA CYS A 67 -8.59 6.72 -16.49
C CYS A 67 -9.23 7.98 -17.08
N ARG A 68 -8.43 8.93 -17.56
CA ARG A 68 -8.92 10.15 -18.23
C ARG A 68 -9.69 9.83 -19.52
N LYS A 69 -9.20 8.88 -20.32
CA LYS A 69 -9.89 8.43 -21.56
C LYS A 69 -11.33 7.97 -21.26
N TYR A 70 -11.53 7.26 -20.16
CA TYR A 70 -12.84 6.71 -19.78
C TYR A 70 -13.59 7.55 -18.74
N HIS A 71 -13.11 8.76 -18.43
CA HIS A 71 -13.68 9.65 -17.42
C HIS A 71 -13.84 8.99 -16.04
N LEU A 72 -12.91 8.14 -15.67
CA LEU A 72 -12.83 7.49 -14.36
C LEU A 72 -11.83 8.23 -13.47
N PRO A 73 -12.18 8.68 -12.29
CA PRO A 73 -11.19 9.14 -11.31
C PRO A 73 -10.21 8.03 -10.95
N LEU A 74 -8.92 8.38 -10.85
CA LEU A 74 -7.87 7.50 -10.31
C LEU A 74 -7.64 7.81 -8.85
N TYR A 75 -7.87 6.83 -7.99
CA TYR A 75 -7.65 6.91 -6.56
C TYR A 75 -6.43 6.07 -6.16
N ALA A 76 -5.47 6.68 -5.44
CA ALA A 76 -4.31 5.97 -4.90
C ALA A 76 -4.36 5.89 -3.36
N ASP A 77 -4.44 4.66 -2.86
CA ASP A 77 -4.30 4.34 -1.43
C ASP A 77 -2.85 4.42 -1.01
N GLY A 78 -2.51 5.43 -0.20
CA GLY A 78 -1.18 5.68 0.32
C GLY A 78 -0.97 5.25 1.77
N ALA A 79 -1.65 4.21 2.25
CA ALA A 79 -1.55 3.76 3.66
C ALA A 79 -0.10 3.51 4.13
N ARG A 80 0.79 3.14 3.21
CA ARG A 80 2.23 2.91 3.47
C ARG A 80 3.11 3.80 2.58
N LEU A 81 2.60 4.95 2.15
CA LEU A 81 3.25 5.81 1.16
C LEU A 81 4.65 6.26 1.60
N ALA A 82 4.88 6.53 2.89
CA ALA A 82 6.20 6.90 3.40
C ALA A 82 7.27 5.84 3.08
N TYR A 83 6.92 4.55 3.12
CA TYR A 83 7.84 3.47 2.80
C TYR A 83 8.06 3.30 1.28
N ALA A 84 7.07 3.66 0.47
CA ALA A 84 7.26 3.76 -0.97
C ALA A 84 8.21 4.90 -1.31
N LEU A 85 7.98 6.10 -0.77
CA LEU A 85 8.79 7.30 -1.05
C LEU A 85 10.25 7.14 -0.59
N ALA A 86 10.50 6.42 0.51
CA ALA A 86 11.84 6.13 1.00
C ALA A 86 12.53 4.98 0.24
N SER A 87 11.83 4.22 -0.59
CA SER A 87 12.42 3.10 -1.34
C SER A 87 13.38 3.60 -2.42
N PRO A 88 14.59 3.01 -2.54
CA PRO A 88 15.53 3.38 -3.59
C PRO A 88 15.05 2.99 -5.01
N GLU A 89 14.07 2.11 -5.11
CA GLU A 89 13.47 1.71 -6.39
C GLU A 89 12.26 2.59 -6.78
N ASN A 90 11.88 3.55 -5.94
CA ASN A 90 10.77 4.44 -6.23
C ASN A 90 11.19 5.61 -7.11
N ASP A 91 10.45 5.83 -8.19
CA ASP A 91 10.61 6.96 -9.11
C ASP A 91 9.41 7.92 -9.10
N VAL A 92 8.44 7.72 -8.18
CA VAL A 92 7.21 8.52 -8.06
C VAL A 92 7.31 9.47 -6.86
N THR A 93 7.11 10.75 -7.10
CA THR A 93 7.07 11.77 -6.05
C THR A 93 5.63 12.12 -5.64
N LEU A 94 5.47 12.82 -4.50
CA LEU A 94 4.17 13.39 -4.10
C LEU A 94 3.60 14.35 -5.17
N LYS A 95 4.48 15.08 -5.89
CA LYS A 95 4.06 15.97 -6.98
C LYS A 95 3.53 15.19 -8.18
N ASP A 96 4.09 14.02 -8.45
CA ASP A 96 3.62 13.14 -9.53
C ASP A 96 2.27 12.52 -9.16
N LEU A 97 2.10 12.06 -7.92
CA LEU A 97 0.78 11.62 -7.43
C LEU A 97 -0.27 12.71 -7.58
N ALA A 98 0.03 13.96 -7.21
CA ALA A 98 -0.89 15.08 -7.33
C ALA A 98 -1.22 15.45 -8.79
N LYS A 99 -0.38 15.10 -9.76
CA LYS A 99 -0.64 15.32 -11.21
C LYS A 99 -1.41 14.17 -11.86
N LEU A 100 -1.17 12.94 -11.38
CA LEU A 100 -1.61 11.72 -12.04
C LEU A 100 -2.85 11.13 -11.39
N CYS A 101 -3.05 11.34 -10.07
CA CYS A 101 -4.22 10.85 -9.34
C CYS A 101 -5.24 11.98 -9.11
N ASP A 102 -6.52 11.65 -9.21
CA ASP A 102 -7.60 12.58 -8.89
C ASP A 102 -7.83 12.68 -7.38
N VAL A 103 -7.56 11.59 -6.66
CA VAL A 103 -7.54 11.54 -5.20
C VAL A 103 -6.43 10.62 -4.76
N PHE A 104 -5.71 10.98 -3.72
CA PHE A 104 -4.85 10.04 -2.99
C PHE A 104 -4.82 10.39 -1.52
N TYR A 105 -4.47 9.43 -0.67
CA TYR A 105 -4.22 9.78 0.70
C TYR A 105 -2.78 9.47 1.14
N ILE A 106 -2.31 10.29 2.06
CA ILE A 106 -1.00 10.22 2.67
C ILE A 106 -1.16 9.52 4.00
N GLY A 107 -0.68 8.29 4.09
CA GLY A 107 -0.78 7.47 5.29
C GLY A 107 0.02 8.06 6.44
N GLY A 108 -0.61 8.22 7.61
CA GLY A 108 0.02 8.74 8.82
C GLY A 108 0.20 7.68 9.90
N THR A 109 -0.81 6.86 10.14
CA THR A 109 -0.85 5.93 11.29
C THR A 109 0.22 4.83 11.25
N LYS A 110 0.69 4.44 10.07
CA LYS A 110 1.76 3.43 9.91
C LYS A 110 3.17 4.03 9.94
N CYS A 111 3.30 5.35 9.99
CA CYS A 111 4.59 6.06 9.99
C CYS A 111 4.70 7.15 11.07
N GLY A 112 4.09 6.94 12.23
CA GLY A 112 4.32 7.76 13.42
C GLY A 112 3.18 8.68 13.84
N ALA A 113 2.17 8.92 13.00
CA ALA A 113 0.98 9.64 13.47
C ALA A 113 0.18 8.79 14.46
N LEU A 114 -0.39 9.43 15.47
CA LEU A 114 -1.22 8.76 16.47
C LEU A 114 -2.56 8.29 15.87
N PHE A 115 -3.09 9.07 14.93
CA PHE A 115 -4.36 8.78 14.24
C PHE A 115 -4.47 9.65 12.99
N GLY A 116 -5.32 9.21 12.07
CA GLY A 116 -5.69 9.95 10.87
C GLY A 116 -4.74 9.80 9.70
N GLU A 117 -5.27 10.24 8.59
CA GLU A 117 -4.66 10.23 7.27
C GLU A 117 -4.92 11.60 6.63
N ALA A 118 -4.09 12.03 5.70
CA ALA A 118 -4.33 13.25 4.92
C ALA A 118 -4.84 12.89 3.52
N VAL A 119 -6.09 13.22 3.22
CA VAL A 119 -6.66 13.02 1.88
C VAL A 119 -6.34 14.24 1.01
N VAL A 120 -5.75 14.00 -0.14
CA VAL A 120 -5.40 15.02 -1.13
C VAL A 120 -6.34 14.92 -2.32
N ILE A 121 -7.02 16.00 -2.63
CA ILE A 121 -7.91 16.17 -3.79
C ILE A 121 -7.39 17.37 -4.57
N PRO A 122 -6.54 17.16 -5.60
CA PRO A 122 -5.89 18.25 -6.33
C PRO A 122 -6.88 19.21 -7.01
N ASP A 123 -7.98 18.66 -7.55
CA ASP A 123 -9.07 19.46 -8.12
C ASP A 123 -10.24 19.55 -7.11
N PRO A 124 -10.47 20.71 -6.48
CA PRO A 124 -11.58 20.87 -5.53
C PRO A 124 -12.96 20.76 -6.18
N ALA A 125 -13.06 20.84 -7.50
CA ALA A 125 -14.33 20.68 -8.22
C ALA A 125 -14.74 19.20 -8.37
N LEU A 126 -13.83 18.26 -8.17
CA LEU A 126 -14.08 16.81 -8.30
C LEU A 126 -15.22 16.34 -7.37
N ILE A 127 -15.27 16.87 -6.16
CA ILE A 127 -16.28 16.49 -5.16
C ILE A 127 -17.01 17.75 -4.69
N PRO A 128 -18.13 18.14 -5.34
CA PRO A 128 -18.90 19.29 -4.93
C PRO A 128 -19.40 19.16 -3.48
N HIS A 129 -19.35 20.26 -2.74
CA HIS A 129 -19.80 20.31 -1.34
C HIS A 129 -19.05 19.36 -0.39
N PHE A 130 -17.78 19.03 -0.68
CA PHE A 130 -16.98 18.08 0.10
C PHE A 130 -16.97 18.40 1.61
N PHE A 131 -16.87 19.67 1.99
CA PHE A 131 -16.95 20.10 3.40
C PHE A 131 -18.25 19.64 4.08
N THR A 132 -19.38 19.76 3.39
CA THR A 132 -20.68 19.30 3.91
C THR A 132 -20.71 17.78 4.04
N ILE A 133 -20.12 17.07 3.07
CA ILE A 133 -20.03 15.61 3.09
C ILE A 133 -19.21 15.13 4.27
N ILE A 134 -18.03 15.72 4.51
CA ILE A 134 -17.20 15.44 5.70
C ILE A 134 -18.01 15.60 6.98
N LYS A 135 -18.79 16.70 7.08
CA LYS A 135 -19.61 16.98 8.25
C LYS A 135 -20.73 15.95 8.44
N GLN A 136 -21.41 15.55 7.35
CA GLN A 136 -22.46 14.53 7.39
C GLN A 136 -21.95 13.18 7.89
N HIS A 137 -20.72 12.82 7.53
CA HIS A 137 -20.08 11.56 7.94
C HIS A 137 -19.36 11.64 9.28
N GLY A 138 -19.52 12.74 10.04
CA GLY A 138 -18.92 12.91 11.36
C GLY A 138 -17.40 13.09 11.37
N ALA A 139 -16.78 13.31 10.19
CA ALA A 139 -15.33 13.46 10.05
C ALA A 139 -14.84 14.91 10.24
N LEU A 140 -15.73 15.87 10.39
CA LEU A 140 -15.40 17.26 10.71
C LEU A 140 -15.39 17.47 12.22
N PHE A 141 -14.24 17.40 12.84
CA PHE A 141 -14.08 17.63 14.27
C PHE A 141 -14.05 19.12 14.59
N ALA A 142 -14.80 19.53 15.62
CA ALA A 142 -14.86 20.94 16.06
C ALA A 142 -13.48 21.49 16.50
N LYS A 143 -12.56 20.62 16.93
CA LYS A 143 -11.20 20.94 17.37
C LYS A 143 -10.21 19.96 16.73
N GLY A 144 -10.30 19.74 15.41
CA GLY A 144 -9.50 18.78 14.65
C GLY A 144 -8.03 19.20 14.40
N ARG A 145 -7.57 20.31 15.00
CA ARG A 145 -6.20 20.81 14.80
C ARG A 145 -5.10 19.81 15.16
N ILE A 146 -5.37 18.84 16.06
CA ILE A 146 -4.39 17.81 16.43
C ILE A 146 -4.03 16.94 15.22
N LEU A 147 -5.00 16.62 14.34
CA LEU A 147 -4.72 15.96 13.06
C LEU A 147 -3.77 16.80 12.19
N GLY A 148 -4.07 18.11 12.07
CA GLY A 148 -3.23 19.04 11.30
C GLY A 148 -1.81 19.15 11.87
N ILE A 149 -1.64 19.23 13.19
CA ILE A 149 -0.33 19.31 13.85
C ILE A 149 0.52 18.08 13.58
N GLN A 150 -0.07 16.87 13.54
CA GLN A 150 0.68 15.65 13.19
C GLN A 150 1.26 15.73 11.78
N PHE A 151 0.45 16.14 10.80
CA PHE A 151 0.92 16.28 9.41
C PHE A 151 1.86 17.48 9.24
N ASP A 152 1.64 18.59 9.94
CA ASP A 152 2.58 19.71 9.99
C ASP A 152 3.97 19.24 10.50
N THR A 153 4.00 18.46 11.58
CA THR A 153 5.22 17.85 12.11
C THR A 153 5.86 16.87 11.10
N LEU A 154 5.05 15.97 10.51
CA LEU A 154 5.56 14.98 9.55
C LEU A 154 6.13 15.62 8.28
N PHE A 155 5.64 16.81 7.88
CA PHE A 155 6.15 17.54 6.71
C PHE A 155 7.17 18.62 7.06
N THR A 156 7.48 18.83 8.35
CA THR A 156 8.57 19.70 8.77
C THR A 156 9.92 19.01 8.49
N ASP A 157 10.85 19.74 7.89
CA ASP A 157 12.20 19.27 7.54
C ASP A 157 12.21 17.95 6.75
N ASP A 158 11.22 17.76 5.88
CA ASP A 158 11.03 16.57 5.04
C ASP A 158 10.96 15.23 5.79
N LEU A 159 10.60 15.25 7.08
CA LEU A 159 10.56 14.06 7.92
C LEU A 159 9.74 12.92 7.29
N TYR A 160 8.59 13.23 6.66
CA TYR A 160 7.75 12.21 6.01
C TYR A 160 8.49 11.44 4.91
N LEU A 161 9.40 12.08 4.19
CA LEU A 161 10.18 11.46 3.11
C LEU A 161 11.27 10.53 3.65
N HIS A 162 11.73 10.77 4.89
CA HIS A 162 12.82 10.03 5.53
C HIS A 162 12.37 9.04 6.59
N ILE A 163 11.16 9.18 7.13
CA ILE A 163 10.68 8.34 8.25
C ILE A 163 10.61 6.85 7.90
N GLY A 164 10.52 6.52 6.61
CA GLY A 164 10.53 5.15 6.11
C GLY A 164 11.91 4.49 6.06
N GLU A 165 13.01 5.25 6.08
CA GLU A 165 14.37 4.75 5.85
C GLU A 165 14.83 3.72 6.89
N SER A 166 14.51 3.96 8.17
CA SER A 166 14.85 3.02 9.25
C SER A 166 14.15 1.67 9.06
N ALA A 167 12.88 1.70 8.66
CA ALA A 167 12.12 0.48 8.38
C ALA A 167 12.71 -0.30 7.20
N LEU A 168 13.11 0.40 6.12
CA LEU A 168 13.74 -0.23 4.96
C LEU A 168 15.11 -0.82 5.30
N THR A 169 15.89 -0.15 6.15
CA THR A 169 17.18 -0.66 6.66
C THR A 169 16.98 -1.94 7.46
N CYS A 170 16.00 -1.96 8.37
CA CYS A 170 15.65 -3.16 9.13
C CYS A 170 15.15 -4.30 8.21
N ALA A 171 14.29 -3.97 7.24
CA ALA A 171 13.80 -4.94 6.26
C ALA A 171 14.95 -5.53 5.42
N ALA A 172 15.90 -4.71 4.98
CA ALA A 172 17.07 -5.16 4.22
C ALA A 172 17.94 -6.14 5.04
N ALA A 173 18.17 -5.86 6.32
CA ALA A 173 18.91 -6.75 7.21
C ALA A 173 18.19 -8.10 7.39
N ILE A 174 16.87 -8.09 7.59
CA ILE A 174 16.07 -9.32 7.70
C ILE A 174 16.10 -10.10 6.38
N LYS A 175 15.91 -9.43 5.24
CA LYS A 175 15.98 -10.08 3.91
C LYS A 175 17.33 -10.74 3.65
N LEU A 176 18.42 -10.07 4.03
CA LEU A 176 19.77 -10.64 3.91
C LEU A 176 19.91 -11.91 4.76
N ALA A 177 19.49 -11.85 6.02
CA ALA A 177 19.55 -12.99 6.92
C ALA A 177 18.68 -14.17 6.44
N LEU A 178 17.51 -13.90 5.90
CA LEU A 178 16.64 -14.92 5.29
C LEU A 178 17.34 -15.60 4.09
N LYS A 179 17.94 -14.83 3.20
CA LYS A 179 18.72 -15.36 2.05
C LYS A 179 19.90 -16.21 2.49
N GLU A 180 20.69 -15.75 3.45
CA GLU A 180 21.85 -16.46 4.00
C GLU A 180 21.48 -17.77 4.71
N ASN A 181 20.26 -17.88 5.23
CA ASN A 181 19.77 -19.06 5.92
C ASN A 181 18.87 -19.97 5.06
N GLY A 182 18.77 -19.71 3.76
CA GLY A 182 18.11 -20.59 2.80
C GLY A 182 16.59 -20.49 2.75
N TYR A 183 15.99 -19.45 3.36
CA TYR A 183 14.55 -19.24 3.31
C TYR A 183 14.07 -18.88 1.91
N GLN A 184 12.96 -19.46 1.50
CA GLN A 184 12.35 -19.20 0.20
C GLN A 184 11.48 -17.94 0.25
N PHE A 185 11.77 -16.98 -0.63
CA PHE A 185 10.91 -15.81 -0.80
C PHE A 185 9.71 -16.17 -1.69
N PHE A 186 8.52 -15.78 -1.25
CA PHE A 186 7.33 -15.78 -2.09
C PHE A 186 7.40 -14.66 -3.13
N LEU A 187 7.88 -13.48 -2.68
CA LEU A 187 8.10 -12.31 -3.49
C LEU A 187 9.21 -11.46 -2.89
N GLU A 188 10.15 -11.01 -3.71
CA GLU A 188 11.09 -9.95 -3.35
C GLU A 188 10.44 -8.58 -3.58
N THR A 189 10.42 -7.73 -2.56
CA THR A 189 9.78 -6.42 -2.61
C THR A 189 10.77 -5.32 -2.31
N PRO A 190 10.63 -4.12 -2.89
CA PRO A 190 11.50 -2.99 -2.59
C PRO A 190 11.12 -2.21 -1.33
N THR A 191 10.08 -2.64 -0.61
CA THR A 191 9.53 -1.91 0.54
C THR A 191 9.78 -2.64 1.87
N ASN A 192 9.14 -2.16 2.92
CA ASN A 192 9.21 -2.67 4.28
C ASN A 192 8.44 -3.98 4.52
N GLN A 193 7.83 -4.56 3.50
CA GLN A 193 7.10 -5.82 3.59
C GLN A 193 7.93 -6.95 3.01
N ILE A 194 7.96 -8.09 3.68
CA ILE A 194 8.75 -9.28 3.33
C ILE A 194 7.80 -10.46 3.33
N PHE A 195 7.82 -11.24 2.25
CA PHE A 195 6.96 -12.41 2.09
C PHE A 195 7.83 -13.65 1.87
N ILE A 196 7.70 -14.63 2.76
CA ILE A 196 8.44 -15.88 2.69
C ILE A 196 7.48 -17.07 2.77
N ILE A 197 7.91 -18.18 2.18
CA ILE A 197 7.21 -19.45 2.25
C ILE A 197 7.85 -20.28 3.35
N LEU A 198 7.05 -20.77 4.29
CA LEU A 198 7.51 -21.63 5.37
C LEU A 198 6.75 -22.96 5.35
N GLU A 199 7.45 -24.07 5.63
CA GLU A 199 6.79 -25.30 6.04
C GLU A 199 5.97 -25.05 7.31
N ASP A 200 4.77 -25.59 7.39
CA ASP A 200 3.87 -25.36 8.53
C ASP A 200 4.49 -25.79 9.87
N GLU A 201 5.31 -26.84 9.88
CA GLU A 201 6.04 -27.27 11.08
C GLU A 201 7.09 -26.25 11.52
N VAL A 202 7.80 -25.62 10.57
CA VAL A 202 8.76 -24.54 10.87
C VAL A 202 8.02 -23.33 11.40
N LEU A 203 6.92 -22.96 10.77
CA LEU A 203 6.08 -21.84 11.20
C LEU A 203 5.60 -22.04 12.66
N HIS A 204 5.08 -23.21 13.00
CA HIS A 204 4.62 -23.50 14.36
C HIS A 204 5.75 -23.37 15.40
N ARG A 205 6.97 -23.80 15.08
CA ARG A 205 8.10 -23.61 15.99
C ARG A 205 8.48 -22.13 16.19
N LEU A 206 8.39 -21.35 15.12
CA LEU A 206 8.67 -19.90 15.16
C LEU A 206 7.58 -19.17 15.96
N GLU A 207 6.32 -19.58 15.83
CA GLU A 207 5.17 -18.97 16.53
C GLU A 207 5.21 -19.17 18.06
N GLU A 208 5.99 -20.11 18.57
CA GLU A 208 6.23 -20.24 20.01
C GLU A 208 6.98 -19.02 20.61
N GLN A 209 7.69 -18.25 19.78
CA GLN A 209 8.55 -17.13 20.20
C GLN A 209 8.22 -15.80 19.54
N ALA A 210 7.53 -15.81 18.40
CA ALA A 210 7.16 -14.60 17.67
C ALA A 210 5.83 -14.79 16.95
N GLU A 211 5.07 -13.71 16.77
CA GLU A 211 3.82 -13.70 16.03
C GLU A 211 4.08 -13.26 14.58
N PHE A 212 3.53 -14.00 13.61
CA PHE A 212 3.65 -13.71 12.19
C PHE A 212 2.29 -13.45 11.56
N SER A 213 2.26 -12.55 10.57
CA SER A 213 1.04 -12.32 9.79
C SER A 213 0.87 -13.42 8.75
N PHE A 214 -0.15 -14.25 8.89
CA PHE A 214 -0.60 -15.15 7.83
C PHE A 214 -0.93 -14.34 6.58
N TRP A 215 -0.47 -14.83 5.41
CA TRP A 215 -0.80 -14.21 4.13
C TRP A 215 -1.71 -15.10 3.30
N GLU A 216 -1.23 -16.25 2.89
CA GLU A 216 -2.02 -17.24 2.16
C GLU A 216 -1.42 -18.64 2.32
N LYS A 217 -2.19 -19.68 2.03
CA LYS A 217 -1.65 -21.03 1.86
C LYS A 217 -0.92 -21.11 0.51
N TYR A 218 0.32 -21.59 0.54
CA TYR A 218 1.09 -21.82 -0.67
C TYR A 218 0.76 -23.18 -1.29
N ASP A 219 0.71 -24.22 -0.44
CA ASP A 219 0.24 -25.58 -0.74
C ASP A 219 -0.27 -26.27 0.55
N ASP A 220 -0.44 -27.60 0.50
CA ASP A 220 -1.01 -28.37 1.63
C ASP A 220 -0.12 -28.35 2.90
N SER A 221 1.18 -28.05 2.77
CA SER A 221 2.18 -28.11 3.86
C SER A 221 2.97 -26.82 4.06
N HIS A 222 2.73 -25.81 3.22
CA HIS A 222 3.45 -24.55 3.28
C HIS A 222 2.51 -23.36 3.39
N THR A 223 2.93 -22.37 4.15
CA THR A 223 2.22 -21.11 4.35
C THR A 223 3.10 -19.93 3.97
N VAL A 224 2.54 -18.98 3.22
CA VAL A 224 3.16 -17.66 3.03
C VAL A 224 2.87 -16.81 4.26
N ILE A 225 3.92 -16.29 4.87
CA ILE A 225 3.81 -15.32 5.95
C ILE A 225 4.34 -13.96 5.50
N ARG A 226 3.85 -12.92 6.15
CA ARG A 226 4.33 -11.55 5.96
C ARG A 226 5.04 -11.06 7.22
N ILE A 227 6.27 -10.55 7.05
CA ILE A 227 6.99 -9.75 8.02
C ILE A 227 6.95 -8.30 7.56
N ALA A 228 6.61 -7.37 8.43
CA ALA A 228 6.57 -5.95 8.12
C ALA A 228 7.33 -5.15 9.16
N THR A 229 8.35 -4.41 8.73
CA THR A 229 9.03 -3.43 9.57
C THR A 229 8.30 -2.09 9.54
N SER A 230 8.54 -1.24 10.51
CA SER A 230 7.93 0.09 10.61
C SER A 230 8.94 1.11 11.14
N TRP A 231 8.54 2.37 11.14
CA TRP A 231 9.30 3.46 11.75
C TRP A 231 9.71 3.21 13.22
N ALA A 232 8.94 2.37 13.92
CA ALA A 232 9.18 2.00 15.32
C ALA A 232 10.00 0.71 15.48
N THR A 233 10.37 0.03 14.39
CA THR A 233 11.20 -1.17 14.45
C THR A 233 12.63 -0.79 14.82
N THR A 234 13.12 -1.32 15.93
CA THR A 234 14.48 -1.05 16.40
C THR A 234 15.48 -2.08 15.90
N LYS A 235 16.76 -1.76 16.05
CA LYS A 235 17.83 -2.70 15.73
C LYS A 235 17.76 -3.95 16.61
N GLU A 236 17.43 -3.80 17.89
CA GLU A 236 17.29 -4.89 18.84
C GLU A 236 16.18 -5.87 18.43
N HIS A 237 15.03 -5.35 17.99
CA HIS A 237 13.93 -6.19 17.46
C HIS A 237 14.36 -6.92 16.20
N THR A 238 15.08 -6.22 15.30
CA THR A 238 15.60 -6.79 14.06
C THR A 238 16.59 -7.91 14.34
N ASP A 239 17.56 -7.68 15.21
CA ASP A 239 18.58 -8.65 15.59
C ASP A 239 17.94 -9.89 16.27
N ALA A 240 16.98 -9.69 17.17
CA ALA A 240 16.27 -10.78 17.83
C ALA A 240 15.51 -11.68 16.81
N LEU A 241 14.82 -11.09 15.85
CA LEU A 241 14.16 -11.85 14.80
C LEU A 241 15.16 -12.60 13.92
N ILE A 242 16.27 -11.98 13.57
CA ILE A 242 17.33 -12.61 12.76
C ILE A 242 17.91 -13.83 13.51
N GLU A 243 18.18 -13.74 14.80
CA GLU A 243 18.67 -14.88 15.60
C GLU A 243 17.62 -15.99 15.67
N LEU A 244 16.34 -15.66 15.87
CA LEU A 244 15.25 -16.64 15.84
C LEU A 244 15.19 -17.40 14.50
N LEU A 245 15.29 -16.67 13.39
CA LEU A 245 15.31 -17.27 12.05
C LEU A 245 16.53 -18.17 11.83
N LYS A 246 17.72 -17.79 12.31
CA LYS A 246 18.92 -18.62 12.23
C LYS A 246 18.80 -19.93 12.99
N MET A 247 18.17 -19.92 14.18
CA MET A 247 17.99 -21.13 15.00
C MET A 247 16.98 -22.11 14.41
N ASN A 248 16.07 -21.63 13.58
CA ASN A 248 14.97 -22.40 12.97
C ASN A 248 15.11 -22.48 11.44
N ARG A 249 16.34 -22.70 10.95
CA ARG A 249 16.60 -22.80 9.50
C ARG A 249 15.63 -23.75 8.80
N ALA A 250 15.23 -23.35 7.59
CA ALA A 250 14.41 -24.16 6.70
C ALA A 250 15.17 -25.41 6.21
#